data_38e6b9a84eb545728aee556f3881e25f
#
_entry.id   38e6b9a84eb545728aee556f3881e25f
#
_cell.length_a   1.000
_cell.length_b   1.000
_cell.length_c   1.000
_cell.angle_alpha   90.00
_cell.angle_beta   90.00
_cell.angle_gamma   90.00
#
_symmetry.space_group_name_H-M   'P 1'
#
loop_
_entity.id
_entity.type
_entity.pdbx_description
1 polymer ?
#
loop_
_entity_poly.entity_id
_entity_poly.type
_entity_poly.pdbx_seq_one_letter_code
_entity_poly.pdbx_strand_id
1 'polypeptide(L)'
;MFFLLPNEVIVSAENENEENGINIGELIDNLDLSGLDAYLSKMSDECSSVIGESAGEYIKSLASGENNLSVNDVIGIFVSSFKTGGNIIPMVSSLIAICIIWSLIGGVEFKNNSISAKKAVNLSCLSIMSVIVLYWIYASVSIAGKYLDDLKELCDAAFPVFFTLLASSGASGSASALSPVAAIISATLFTLIKTIVFPIAIAMLALSVVGSISDDMPLNSLHDFLQSVVTWIMKTGFYVFSAFMGAQGIFSGIKDGVSLRMGKFALSKYVPIIGGYLSDGFNYVIAGSVIIKNAAGLTVLILIFMRFIPVLISLIALSLSLKAVSAVAEPLKVSCAVRVLKKTEAGISVVRAAVTGATFLTLIFIGAVMICGSAVI
;
A
#
# COMPACT_ATOMS: atom_id res chain seq x y z
N MET A 1 -16.73 6.32 0.40
CA MET A 1 -16.98 7.74 0.23
C MET A 1 -15.99 8.24 -0.83
N PHE A 2 -16.41 8.18 -2.10
CA PHE A 2 -15.62 8.60 -3.25
C PHE A 2 -15.52 10.13 -3.24
N PHE A 3 -14.30 10.65 -3.22
CA PHE A 3 -14.05 12.07 -3.48
C PHE A 3 -14.36 12.33 -4.96
N LEU A 4 -15.54 12.84 -5.23
CA LEU A 4 -15.83 13.57 -6.46
C LEU A 4 -15.06 14.90 -6.36
N LEU A 5 -13.95 15.02 -7.07
CA LEU A 5 -13.37 16.33 -7.38
C LEU A 5 -14.44 17.10 -8.17
N PRO A 6 -14.79 18.31 -7.79
CA PRO A 6 -15.77 19.08 -8.53
C PRO A 6 -15.22 19.33 -9.96
N ASN A 7 -16.01 18.96 -10.95
CA ASN A 7 -15.72 19.16 -12.38
C ASN A 7 -15.39 20.64 -12.71
N GLU A 8 -15.80 21.57 -11.87
CA GLU A 8 -15.58 23.02 -12.05
C GLU A 8 -14.10 23.43 -11.93
N VAL A 9 -13.28 22.70 -11.17
CA VAL A 9 -11.85 23.05 -11.02
C VAL A 9 -11.04 22.67 -12.26
N ILE A 10 -11.47 21.63 -12.99
CA ILE A 10 -10.79 21.18 -14.22
C ILE A 10 -11.15 22.09 -15.37
N VAL A 11 -12.43 22.50 -15.50
CA VAL A 11 -12.91 23.38 -16.59
C VAL A 11 -12.35 24.81 -16.44
N SER A 12 -12.13 25.30 -15.23
CA SER A 12 -11.50 26.61 -15.02
C SER A 12 -10.01 26.62 -15.43
N ALA A 13 -9.29 25.50 -15.26
CA ALA A 13 -7.89 25.40 -15.64
C ALA A 13 -7.69 25.37 -17.17
N GLU A 14 -8.63 24.79 -17.92
CA GLU A 14 -8.56 24.70 -19.39
C GLU A 14 -8.72 26.06 -20.06
N ASN A 15 -9.62 26.90 -19.56
CA ASN A 15 -9.85 28.25 -20.12
C ASN A 15 -8.77 29.29 -19.71
N GLU A 16 -8.10 29.11 -18.57
CA GLU A 16 -7.02 30.01 -18.13
C GLU A 16 -5.65 29.68 -18.77
N ASN A 17 -5.42 28.41 -19.17
CA ASN A 17 -4.13 28.00 -19.75
C ASN A 17 -3.90 28.50 -21.18
N GLU A 18 -4.92 28.68 -22.00
CA GLU A 18 -4.77 29.23 -23.36
C GLU A 18 -4.59 30.75 -23.38
N GLU A 19 -5.15 31.47 -22.40
CA GLU A 19 -5.10 32.94 -22.36
C GLU A 19 -3.81 33.49 -21.67
N ASN A 20 -3.17 32.73 -20.79
CA ASN A 20 -2.10 33.21 -19.92
C ASN A 20 -0.69 32.63 -20.17
N GLY A 21 -0.50 31.77 -21.18
CA GLY A 21 0.83 31.39 -21.68
C GLY A 21 1.68 30.53 -20.69
N ILE A 22 1.06 29.79 -19.75
CA ILE A 22 1.81 28.83 -18.88
C ILE A 22 2.26 27.64 -19.74
N ASN A 23 3.56 27.52 -19.99
CA ASN A 23 4.11 26.35 -20.65
C ASN A 23 4.35 25.23 -19.63
N ILE A 24 3.29 24.46 -19.31
CA ILE A 24 3.34 23.32 -18.38
C ILE A 24 4.43 22.31 -18.82
N GLY A 25 4.59 22.12 -20.13
CA GLY A 25 5.63 21.22 -20.68
C GLY A 25 7.02 21.63 -20.25
N GLU A 26 7.36 22.90 -20.36
CA GLU A 26 8.69 23.42 -20.01
C GLU A 26 8.97 23.31 -18.48
N LEU A 27 7.94 23.45 -17.66
CA LEU A 27 8.07 23.23 -16.22
C LEU A 27 8.30 21.75 -15.88
N ILE A 28 7.67 20.83 -16.59
CA ILE A 28 7.84 19.37 -16.40
C ILE A 28 9.22 18.93 -16.90
N ASP A 29 9.68 19.45 -18.03
CA ASP A 29 11.01 19.14 -18.61
C ASP A 29 12.17 19.54 -17.70
N ASN A 30 11.96 20.50 -16.80
CA ASN A 30 12.93 20.92 -15.79
C ASN A 30 12.89 20.08 -14.50
N LEU A 31 11.97 19.12 -14.36
CA LEU A 31 11.90 18.23 -13.21
C LEU A 31 12.75 16.97 -13.43
N ASP A 32 13.45 16.54 -12.40
CA ASP A 32 14.12 15.24 -12.41
C ASP A 32 13.11 14.10 -12.17
N LEU A 33 12.59 13.56 -13.25
CA LEU A 33 11.66 12.42 -13.25
C LEU A 33 12.38 11.08 -13.50
N SER A 34 13.69 11.07 -13.59
CA SER A 34 14.50 9.87 -13.89
C SER A 34 14.23 8.70 -12.95
N GLY A 35 13.98 8.97 -11.66
CA GLY A 35 13.62 7.98 -10.68
C GLY A 35 12.26 7.34 -10.94
N LEU A 36 11.26 8.12 -11.34
CA LEU A 36 9.93 7.62 -11.69
C LEU A 36 9.94 6.84 -13.01
N ASP A 37 10.67 7.31 -14.02
CA ASP A 37 10.84 6.60 -15.29
C ASP A 37 11.58 5.27 -15.09
N ALA A 38 12.63 5.25 -14.25
CA ALA A 38 13.33 4.04 -13.87
C ALA A 38 12.43 3.04 -13.12
N TYR A 39 11.51 3.54 -12.28
CA TYR A 39 10.51 2.72 -11.63
C TYR A 39 9.51 2.15 -12.64
N LEU A 40 8.97 2.97 -13.54
CA LEU A 40 8.02 2.55 -14.59
C LEU A 40 8.62 1.49 -15.52
N SER A 41 9.88 1.64 -15.92
CA SER A 41 10.56 0.68 -16.80
C SER A 41 10.70 -0.72 -16.19
N LYS A 42 10.65 -0.86 -14.86
CA LYS A 42 10.66 -2.14 -14.15
C LYS A 42 9.27 -2.75 -14.00
N MET A 43 8.22 -1.99 -14.30
CA MET A 43 6.85 -2.49 -14.18
C MET A 43 6.48 -3.39 -15.35
N SER A 44 5.57 -4.32 -15.09
CA SER A 44 5.04 -5.24 -16.10
C SER A 44 4.23 -4.51 -17.19
N ASP A 45 4.12 -5.12 -18.35
CA ASP A 45 3.40 -4.62 -19.53
C ASP A 45 1.95 -4.15 -19.23
N GLU A 46 1.31 -4.69 -18.17
CA GLU A 46 -0.03 -4.28 -17.73
C GLU A 46 -0.07 -2.85 -17.17
N CYS A 47 1.00 -2.37 -16.57
CA CYS A 47 1.08 -1.02 -16.03
C CYS A 47 1.50 -0.02 -17.12
N SER A 48 2.38 -0.42 -18.02
CA SER A 48 2.80 0.40 -19.16
C SER A 48 1.64 0.66 -20.15
N SER A 49 0.66 -0.23 -20.21
CA SER A 49 -0.54 -0.02 -21.03
C SER A 49 -1.45 1.11 -20.55
N VAL A 50 -1.38 1.49 -19.26
CA VAL A 50 -2.22 2.54 -18.66
C VAL A 50 -1.46 3.87 -18.55
N ILE A 51 -0.18 3.83 -18.18
CA ILE A 51 0.62 5.03 -17.89
C ILE A 51 1.52 5.42 -19.07
N GLY A 52 1.78 4.48 -20.00
CA GLY A 52 2.76 4.69 -21.07
C GLY A 52 4.20 4.44 -20.60
N GLU A 53 5.17 4.84 -21.42
CA GLU A 53 6.59 4.58 -21.18
C GLU A 53 7.29 5.69 -20.36
N SER A 54 6.67 6.89 -20.23
CA SER A 54 7.26 8.04 -19.52
C SER A 54 6.30 8.63 -18.49
N ALA A 55 6.81 8.79 -17.26
CA ALA A 55 6.09 9.47 -16.18
C ALA A 55 5.81 10.94 -16.54
N GLY A 56 6.75 11.61 -17.22
CA GLY A 56 6.62 12.99 -17.63
C GLY A 56 5.48 13.22 -18.61
N GLU A 57 5.35 12.35 -19.62
CA GLU A 57 4.25 12.43 -20.59
C GLU A 57 2.89 12.16 -19.94
N TYR A 58 2.83 11.20 -19.02
CA TYR A 58 1.61 10.91 -18.30
C TYR A 58 1.19 12.03 -17.35
N ILE A 59 2.14 12.61 -16.61
CA ILE A 59 1.90 13.78 -15.75
C ILE A 59 1.43 14.97 -16.61
N LYS A 60 2.02 15.18 -17.80
CA LYS A 60 1.64 16.23 -18.72
C LYS A 60 0.21 16.04 -19.23
N SER A 61 -0.17 14.83 -19.63
CA SER A 61 -1.53 14.54 -20.09
C SER A 61 -2.59 14.69 -19.01
N LEU A 62 -2.23 14.35 -17.75
CA LEU A 62 -3.10 14.61 -16.58
C LEU A 62 -3.20 16.10 -16.24
N ALA A 63 -2.09 16.85 -16.37
CA ALA A 63 -2.06 18.28 -16.09
C ALA A 63 -2.82 19.10 -17.15
N SER A 64 -2.86 18.63 -18.42
CA SER A 64 -3.63 19.23 -19.52
C SER A 64 -5.08 18.78 -19.56
N GLY A 65 -5.51 17.85 -18.74
CA GLY A 65 -6.89 17.33 -18.72
C GLY A 65 -7.22 16.36 -19.88
N GLU A 66 -6.25 16.01 -20.72
CA GLU A 66 -6.45 15.15 -21.89
C GLU A 66 -6.67 13.67 -21.55
N ASN A 67 -6.24 13.24 -20.35
CA ASN A 67 -6.26 11.85 -19.94
C ASN A 67 -7.45 11.56 -19.01
N ASN A 68 -8.51 11.01 -19.54
CA ASN A 68 -9.62 10.47 -18.79
C ASN A 68 -9.31 9.01 -18.44
N LEU A 69 -8.87 8.75 -17.19
CA LEU A 69 -8.85 7.39 -16.66
C LEU A 69 -10.22 6.75 -16.88
N SER A 70 -10.29 5.80 -17.80
CA SER A 70 -11.54 5.09 -18.05
C SER A 70 -11.85 4.18 -16.85
N VAL A 71 -13.11 4.19 -16.44
CA VAL A 71 -13.61 3.20 -15.45
C VAL A 71 -13.30 1.77 -15.90
N ASN A 72 -13.24 1.54 -17.22
CA ASN A 72 -12.89 0.26 -17.81
C ASN A 72 -11.44 -0.17 -17.53
N ASP A 73 -10.49 0.77 -17.44
CA ASP A 73 -9.09 0.47 -17.12
C ASP A 73 -8.96 0.01 -15.67
N VAL A 74 -9.65 0.68 -14.75
CA VAL A 74 -9.71 0.27 -13.34
C VAL A 74 -10.37 -1.09 -13.18
N ILE A 75 -11.46 -1.35 -13.89
CA ILE A 75 -12.12 -2.67 -13.91
C ILE A 75 -11.19 -3.71 -14.52
N GLY A 76 -10.46 -3.38 -15.59
CA GLY A 76 -9.47 -4.26 -16.21
C GLY A 76 -8.39 -4.72 -15.23
N ILE A 77 -7.80 -3.79 -14.47
CA ILE A 77 -6.82 -4.08 -13.41
C ILE A 77 -7.43 -5.00 -12.33
N PHE A 78 -8.66 -4.73 -11.93
CA PHE A 78 -9.34 -5.53 -10.93
C PHE A 78 -9.59 -6.95 -11.41
N VAL A 79 -10.06 -7.12 -12.65
CA VAL A 79 -10.33 -8.44 -13.27
C VAL A 79 -9.03 -9.23 -13.52
N SER A 80 -7.97 -8.58 -14.01
CA SER A 80 -6.67 -9.23 -14.21
C SER A 80 -6.07 -9.67 -12.87
N SER A 81 -6.21 -8.85 -11.83
CA SER A 81 -5.78 -9.17 -10.46
C SER A 81 -6.49 -10.40 -9.89
N PHE A 82 -7.77 -10.57 -10.18
CA PHE A 82 -8.51 -11.79 -9.80
C PHE A 82 -7.99 -13.02 -10.54
N LYS A 83 -7.65 -12.91 -11.82
CA LYS A 83 -7.08 -14.03 -12.58
C LYS A 83 -5.70 -14.43 -12.07
N THR A 84 -4.87 -13.46 -11.71
CA THR A 84 -3.51 -13.70 -11.22
C THR A 84 -3.49 -14.16 -9.75
N GLY A 85 -4.30 -13.56 -8.88
CA GLY A 85 -4.42 -13.93 -7.47
C GLY A 85 -5.31 -15.15 -7.20
N GLY A 86 -6.11 -15.58 -8.19
CA GLY A 86 -7.23 -16.50 -8.02
C GLY A 86 -6.89 -18.00 -8.12
N ASN A 87 -5.62 -18.39 -8.34
CA ASN A 87 -5.32 -19.84 -8.47
C ASN A 87 -5.21 -20.54 -7.10
N ILE A 88 -6.19 -20.28 -6.22
CA ILE A 88 -6.30 -20.84 -4.86
C ILE A 88 -7.05 -22.16 -4.87
N ILE A 89 -7.76 -22.46 -5.96
CA ILE A 89 -8.55 -23.68 -6.11
C ILE A 89 -7.73 -24.95 -5.83
N PRO A 90 -6.49 -25.13 -6.33
CA PRO A 90 -5.67 -26.29 -6.03
C PRO A 90 -5.34 -26.41 -4.53
N MET A 91 -5.12 -25.30 -3.85
CA MET A 91 -4.89 -25.28 -2.41
C MET A 91 -6.11 -25.75 -1.64
N VAL A 92 -7.27 -25.13 -1.92
CA VAL A 92 -8.53 -25.47 -1.23
C VAL A 92 -8.91 -26.92 -1.46
N SER A 93 -8.83 -27.40 -2.70
CA SER A 93 -9.16 -28.78 -3.04
C SER A 93 -8.22 -29.79 -2.37
N SER A 94 -6.91 -29.52 -2.33
CA SER A 94 -5.95 -30.41 -1.67
C SER A 94 -6.15 -30.44 -0.15
N LEU A 95 -6.41 -29.29 0.49
CA LEU A 95 -6.66 -29.23 1.93
C LEU A 95 -7.98 -29.91 2.30
N ILE A 96 -9.05 -29.74 1.52
CA ILE A 96 -10.33 -30.43 1.74
C ILE A 96 -10.14 -31.93 1.57
N ALA A 97 -9.44 -32.38 0.51
CA ALA A 97 -9.18 -33.79 0.29
C ALA A 97 -8.44 -34.42 1.48
N ILE A 98 -7.42 -33.75 2.03
CA ILE A 98 -6.70 -34.22 3.22
C ILE A 98 -7.65 -34.28 4.43
N CYS A 99 -8.51 -33.29 4.65
CA CYS A 99 -9.47 -33.31 5.74
C CYS A 99 -10.46 -34.48 5.63
N ILE A 100 -10.93 -34.80 4.42
CA ILE A 100 -11.80 -35.95 4.17
C ILE A 100 -11.07 -37.25 4.46
N ILE A 101 -9.86 -37.44 3.90
CA ILE A 101 -9.05 -38.62 4.14
C ILE A 101 -8.78 -38.80 5.64
N TRP A 102 -8.41 -37.70 6.33
CA TRP A 102 -8.17 -37.73 7.78
C TRP A 102 -9.42 -38.15 8.56
N SER A 103 -10.59 -37.62 8.20
CA SER A 103 -11.87 -38.01 8.83
C SER A 103 -12.21 -39.49 8.58
N LEU A 104 -12.04 -39.99 7.35
CA LEU A 104 -12.28 -41.37 7.00
C LEU A 104 -11.38 -42.33 7.78
N ILE A 105 -10.10 -42.08 7.81
CA ILE A 105 -9.12 -42.91 8.54
C ILE A 105 -9.38 -42.85 10.05
N GLY A 106 -9.71 -41.65 10.57
CA GLY A 106 -10.05 -41.46 11.98
C GLY A 106 -11.29 -42.19 12.42
N GLY A 107 -12.25 -42.43 11.49
CA GLY A 107 -13.49 -43.21 11.72
C GLY A 107 -13.31 -44.72 11.66
N VAL A 108 -12.17 -45.22 11.14
CA VAL A 108 -11.89 -46.66 11.10
C VAL A 108 -11.57 -47.15 12.52
N GLU A 109 -12.35 -48.09 13.01
CA GLU A 109 -12.06 -48.82 14.24
C GLU A 109 -10.88 -49.74 14.03
N PHE A 110 -9.68 -49.33 14.46
CA PHE A 110 -8.54 -50.23 14.48
C PHE A 110 -8.81 -51.35 15.47
N LYS A 111 -8.79 -52.59 14.99
CA LYS A 111 -9.19 -53.82 15.67
C LYS A 111 -8.47 -54.08 17.02
N ASN A 112 -7.55 -53.23 17.42
CA ASN A 112 -6.82 -53.33 18.69
C ASN A 112 -6.79 -52.00 19.49
N ASN A 113 -7.71 -51.07 19.20
CA ASN A 113 -7.84 -49.80 19.96
C ASN A 113 -6.49 -49.14 20.35
N SER A 114 -5.46 -49.29 19.46
CA SER A 114 -4.13 -48.81 19.77
C SER A 114 -4.10 -47.28 19.65
N ILE A 115 -4.05 -46.59 20.79
CA ILE A 115 -3.89 -45.15 20.93
C ILE A 115 -2.73 -44.65 20.05
N SER A 116 -1.68 -45.50 19.91
CA SER A 116 -0.51 -45.22 19.07
C SER A 116 -0.84 -45.11 17.58
N ALA A 117 -1.72 -45.94 17.01
CA ALA A 117 -2.10 -45.86 15.62
C ALA A 117 -2.90 -44.57 15.31
N LYS A 118 -3.84 -44.19 16.18
CA LYS A 118 -4.56 -42.92 16.04
C LYS A 118 -3.64 -41.70 16.12
N LYS A 119 -2.66 -41.69 17.03
CA LYS A 119 -1.66 -40.62 17.12
C LYS A 119 -0.79 -40.55 15.87
N ALA A 120 -0.36 -41.70 15.33
CA ALA A 120 0.45 -41.75 14.10
C ALA A 120 -0.31 -41.19 12.89
N VAL A 121 -1.58 -41.55 12.72
CA VAL A 121 -2.44 -41.02 11.65
C VAL A 121 -2.60 -39.51 11.78
N ASN A 122 -2.93 -39.03 12.99
CA ASN A 122 -3.06 -37.60 13.23
C ASN A 122 -1.78 -36.82 12.91
N LEU A 123 -0.61 -37.33 13.31
CA LEU A 123 0.67 -36.72 13.01
C LEU A 123 0.95 -36.71 11.50
N SER A 124 0.71 -37.81 10.79
CA SER A 124 0.95 -37.88 9.36
C SER A 124 0.07 -36.90 8.57
N CYS A 125 -1.23 -36.89 8.83
CA CYS A 125 -2.16 -35.98 8.17
C CYS A 125 -1.86 -34.52 8.51
N LEU A 126 -1.52 -34.22 9.76
CA LEU A 126 -1.13 -32.89 10.20
C LEU A 126 0.15 -32.44 9.47
N SER A 127 1.16 -33.31 9.34
CA SER A 127 2.40 -32.98 8.65
C SER A 127 2.18 -32.64 7.17
N ILE A 128 1.39 -33.45 6.47
CA ILE A 128 1.05 -33.19 5.06
C ILE A 128 0.31 -31.86 4.92
N MET A 129 -0.72 -31.64 5.74
CA MET A 129 -1.49 -30.40 5.72
C MET A 129 -0.59 -29.19 6.00
N SER A 130 0.31 -29.31 6.98
CA SER A 130 1.23 -28.24 7.35
C SER A 130 2.18 -27.85 6.23
N VAL A 131 2.71 -28.82 5.49
CA VAL A 131 3.59 -28.54 4.33
C VAL A 131 2.85 -27.74 3.26
N ILE A 132 1.61 -28.13 2.93
CA ILE A 132 0.81 -27.42 1.94
C ILE A 132 0.51 -26.00 2.41
N VAL A 133 0.06 -25.83 3.65
CA VAL A 133 -0.26 -24.54 4.24
C VAL A 133 0.99 -23.64 4.27
N LEU A 134 2.13 -24.14 4.72
CA LEU A 134 3.39 -23.39 4.78
C LEU A 134 3.86 -22.92 3.39
N TYR A 135 3.72 -23.76 2.37
CA TYR A 135 4.07 -23.38 1.00
C TYR A 135 3.29 -22.15 0.53
N TRP A 136 1.97 -22.17 0.69
CA TRP A 136 1.10 -21.06 0.26
C TRP A 136 1.30 -19.78 1.07
N ILE A 137 1.58 -19.94 2.36
CA ILE A 137 1.90 -18.81 3.22
C ILE A 137 3.21 -18.16 2.79
N TYR A 138 4.24 -18.96 2.59
CA TYR A 138 5.53 -18.45 2.14
C TYR A 138 5.40 -17.67 0.83
N ALA A 139 4.66 -18.21 -0.13
CA ALA A 139 4.38 -17.53 -1.39
C ALA A 139 3.68 -16.18 -1.15
N SER A 140 2.66 -16.14 -0.28
CA SER A 140 1.90 -14.92 0.00
C SER A 140 2.70 -13.87 0.78
N VAL A 141 3.50 -14.28 1.76
CA VAL A 141 4.40 -13.39 2.49
C VAL A 141 5.49 -12.84 1.56
N SER A 142 5.99 -13.66 0.64
CA SER A 142 6.95 -13.22 -0.38
C SER A 142 6.36 -12.15 -1.31
N ILE A 143 5.12 -12.36 -1.79
CA ILE A 143 4.41 -11.37 -2.61
C ILE A 143 4.20 -10.06 -1.82
N ALA A 144 3.78 -10.16 -0.56
CA ALA A 144 3.63 -9.00 0.32
C ALA A 144 4.96 -8.26 0.56
N GLY A 145 6.06 -9.01 0.72
CA GLY A 145 7.40 -8.46 0.88
C GLY A 145 7.89 -7.70 -0.35
N LYS A 146 7.70 -8.28 -1.54
CA LYS A 146 8.02 -7.62 -2.81
C LYS A 146 7.21 -6.34 -3.01
N TYR A 147 5.92 -6.38 -2.69
CA TYR A 147 5.08 -5.19 -2.76
C TYR A 147 5.59 -4.05 -1.86
N LEU A 148 6.03 -4.35 -0.64
CA LEU A 148 6.60 -3.33 0.24
C LEU A 148 7.94 -2.78 -0.28
N ASP A 149 8.74 -3.58 -0.99
CA ASP A 149 9.95 -3.11 -1.67
C ASP A 149 9.58 -2.18 -2.84
N ASP A 150 8.63 -2.59 -3.67
CA ASP A 150 8.11 -1.79 -4.78
C ASP A 150 7.54 -0.45 -4.28
N LEU A 151 6.76 -0.49 -3.18
CA LEU A 151 6.17 0.70 -2.58
C LEU A 151 7.25 1.64 -2.03
N LYS A 152 8.30 1.08 -1.42
CA LYS A 152 9.46 1.84 -0.96
C LYS A 152 10.18 2.50 -2.13
N GLU A 153 10.47 1.76 -3.19
CA GLU A 153 11.16 2.29 -4.39
C GLU A 153 10.35 3.41 -5.04
N LEU A 154 9.02 3.26 -5.14
CA LEU A 154 8.13 4.30 -5.63
C LEU A 154 8.16 5.56 -4.76
N CYS A 155 8.16 5.40 -3.43
CA CYS A 155 8.26 6.53 -2.51
C CYS A 155 9.61 7.24 -2.62
N ASP A 156 10.70 6.49 -2.71
CA ASP A 156 12.05 7.04 -2.85
C ASP A 156 12.22 7.82 -4.16
N ALA A 157 11.53 7.41 -5.23
CA ALA A 157 11.50 8.11 -6.51
C ALA A 157 10.57 9.35 -6.49
N ALA A 158 9.40 9.26 -5.88
CA ALA A 158 8.36 10.29 -5.93
C ALA A 158 8.60 11.46 -4.94
N PHE A 159 9.14 11.17 -3.75
CA PHE A 159 9.27 12.20 -2.71
C PHE A 159 10.16 13.38 -3.10
N PRO A 160 11.35 13.21 -3.73
CA PRO A 160 12.13 14.34 -4.21
C PRO A 160 11.36 15.23 -5.19
N VAL A 161 10.62 14.64 -6.12
CA VAL A 161 9.79 15.38 -7.08
C VAL A 161 8.73 16.21 -6.37
N PHE A 162 8.03 15.62 -5.38
CA PHE A 162 7.05 16.34 -4.60
C PHE A 162 7.64 17.51 -3.81
N PHE A 163 8.82 17.35 -3.21
CA PHE A 163 9.45 18.44 -2.45
C PHE A 163 9.92 19.56 -3.36
N THR A 164 10.42 19.24 -4.55
CA THR A 164 10.77 20.24 -5.57
C THR A 164 9.54 21.05 -5.99
N LEU A 165 8.43 20.36 -6.29
CA LEU A 165 7.18 21.00 -6.68
C LEU A 165 6.54 21.81 -5.55
N LEU A 166 6.61 21.34 -4.29
CA LEU A 166 6.20 22.12 -3.13
C LEU A 166 7.02 23.39 -2.96
N ALA A 167 8.34 23.28 -3.12
CA ALA A 167 9.22 24.46 -3.04
C ALA A 167 8.92 25.47 -4.16
N SER A 168 8.72 25.00 -5.40
CA SER A 168 8.41 25.83 -6.56
C SER A 168 7.01 26.48 -6.46
N SER A 169 6.05 25.80 -5.81
CA SER A 169 4.73 26.38 -5.50
C SER A 169 4.74 27.39 -4.35
N GLY A 170 5.91 27.71 -3.80
CA GLY A 170 6.05 28.63 -2.66
C GLY A 170 5.71 28.02 -1.30
N ALA A 171 5.46 26.71 -1.24
CA ALA A 171 5.16 25.98 -0.02
C ALA A 171 6.44 25.33 0.58
N SER A 172 7.54 26.10 0.65
CA SER A 172 8.83 25.63 1.17
C SER A 172 8.79 25.23 2.65
N GLY A 173 7.90 25.86 3.44
CA GLY A 173 7.63 25.50 4.83
C GLY A 173 7.00 24.11 4.93
N SER A 174 6.03 23.81 4.07
CA SER A 174 5.43 22.47 3.95
C SER A 174 6.43 21.43 3.49
N ALA A 175 7.26 21.75 2.49
CA ALA A 175 8.31 20.85 2.01
C ALA A 175 9.27 20.47 3.14
N SER A 176 9.76 21.45 3.91
CA SER A 176 10.66 21.21 5.05
C SER A 176 9.99 20.45 6.20
N ALA A 177 8.71 20.67 6.43
CA ALA A 177 7.96 19.97 7.48
C ALA A 177 7.65 18.51 7.11
N LEU A 178 7.33 18.22 5.84
CA LEU A 178 6.95 16.88 5.38
C LEU A 178 8.17 15.99 5.06
N SER A 179 9.34 16.56 4.80
CA SER A 179 10.56 15.80 4.48
C SER A 179 10.95 14.76 5.57
N PRO A 180 10.90 15.05 6.89
CA PRO A 180 11.18 14.03 7.90
C PRO A 180 10.12 12.90 7.90
N VAL A 181 8.87 13.21 7.60
CA VAL A 181 7.79 12.20 7.50
C VAL A 181 8.07 11.25 6.35
N ALA A 182 8.43 11.79 5.18
CA ALA A 182 8.81 10.98 4.03
C ALA A 182 9.96 10.01 4.37
N ALA A 183 11.00 10.52 5.03
CA ALA A 183 12.12 9.69 5.46
C ALA A 183 11.69 8.58 6.44
N ILE A 184 10.76 8.86 7.37
CA ILE A 184 10.22 7.85 8.30
C ILE A 184 9.44 6.79 7.53
N ILE A 185 8.61 7.16 6.56
CA ILE A 185 7.86 6.20 5.74
C ILE A 185 8.84 5.31 4.98
N SER A 186 9.72 5.91 4.20
CA SER A 186 10.60 5.22 3.26
C SER A 186 11.63 4.35 3.99
N ALA A 187 12.32 4.89 5.00
CA ALA A 187 13.40 4.19 5.67
C ALA A 187 12.94 3.30 6.84
N THR A 188 11.90 3.70 7.58
CA THR A 188 11.56 3.06 8.85
C THR A 188 10.34 2.18 8.76
N LEU A 189 9.22 2.67 8.21
CA LEU A 189 7.95 1.93 8.23
C LEU A 189 8.04 0.60 7.47
N PHE A 190 8.50 0.64 6.22
CA PHE A 190 8.59 -0.56 5.39
C PHE A 190 9.61 -1.56 5.95
N THR A 191 10.75 -1.06 6.43
CA THR A 191 11.79 -1.89 7.05
C THR A 191 11.28 -2.55 8.32
N LEU A 192 10.58 -1.82 9.20
CA LEU A 192 10.00 -2.34 10.43
C LEU A 192 9.02 -3.49 10.14
N ILE A 193 8.14 -3.32 9.16
CA ILE A 193 7.19 -4.37 8.79
C ILE A 193 7.92 -5.62 8.31
N LYS A 194 8.90 -5.48 7.42
CA LYS A 194 9.65 -6.62 6.89
C LYS A 194 10.53 -7.30 7.93
N THR A 195 11.17 -6.53 8.82
CA THR A 195 12.15 -7.05 9.77
C THR A 195 11.52 -7.56 11.07
N ILE A 196 10.38 -7.02 11.48
CA ILE A 196 9.74 -7.37 12.76
C ILE A 196 8.40 -8.07 12.52
N VAL A 197 7.48 -7.46 11.77
CA VAL A 197 6.11 -7.98 11.64
C VAL A 197 6.08 -9.30 10.88
N PHE A 198 6.77 -9.40 9.75
CA PHE A 198 6.77 -10.63 8.94
C PHE A 198 7.44 -11.82 9.65
N PRO A 199 8.61 -11.71 10.27
CA PRO A 199 9.17 -12.81 11.05
C PRO A 199 8.28 -13.25 12.21
N ILE A 200 7.64 -12.33 12.92
CA ILE A 200 6.69 -12.69 13.97
C ILE A 200 5.47 -13.42 13.38
N ALA A 201 4.93 -12.97 12.26
CA ALA A 201 3.83 -13.65 11.58
C ALA A 201 4.23 -15.08 11.18
N ILE A 202 5.43 -15.28 10.64
CA ILE A 202 5.97 -16.62 10.31
C ILE A 202 6.14 -17.47 11.58
N ALA A 203 6.63 -16.89 12.67
CA ALA A 203 6.74 -17.58 13.96
C ALA A 203 5.38 -18.02 14.51
N MET A 204 4.35 -17.17 14.38
CA MET A 204 2.96 -17.52 14.74
C MET A 204 2.47 -18.75 13.95
N LEU A 205 2.84 -18.85 12.67
CA LEU A 205 2.50 -19.99 11.82
C LEU A 205 3.19 -21.27 12.29
N ALA A 206 4.48 -21.20 12.56
CA ALA A 206 5.23 -22.32 13.12
C ALA A 206 4.64 -22.80 14.46
N LEU A 207 4.28 -21.87 15.35
CA LEU A 207 3.61 -22.18 16.62
C LEU A 207 2.23 -22.80 16.43
N SER A 208 1.50 -22.41 15.39
CA SER A 208 0.19 -23.00 15.06
C SER A 208 0.30 -24.49 14.73
N VAL A 209 1.35 -24.86 13.99
CA VAL A 209 1.61 -26.26 13.62
C VAL A 209 2.09 -27.05 14.86
N VAL A 210 3.14 -26.57 15.54
CA VAL A 210 3.75 -27.27 16.69
C VAL A 210 2.76 -27.42 17.85
N GLY A 211 2.00 -26.37 18.16
CA GLY A 211 0.98 -26.39 19.22
C GLY A 211 -0.23 -27.29 18.92
N SER A 212 -0.35 -27.79 17.68
CA SER A 212 -1.40 -28.74 17.29
C SER A 212 -0.94 -30.21 17.33
N ILE A 213 0.34 -30.45 17.47
CA ILE A 213 0.93 -31.80 17.57
C ILE A 213 0.68 -32.41 18.96
N SER A 214 0.76 -31.60 20.01
CA SER A 214 0.60 -32.07 21.39
C SER A 214 -0.38 -31.16 22.14
N ASP A 215 -1.42 -31.76 22.67
CA ASP A 215 -2.38 -31.05 23.54
C ASP A 215 -1.75 -30.69 24.90
N ASP A 216 -0.63 -31.31 25.26
CA ASP A 216 0.09 -31.09 26.53
C ASP A 216 0.97 -29.81 26.53
N MET A 217 1.22 -29.22 25.34
CA MET A 217 2.00 -27.99 25.24
C MET A 217 1.11 -26.76 25.04
N PRO A 218 0.99 -25.86 26.05
CA PRO A 218 0.12 -24.67 25.96
C PRO A 218 0.76 -23.54 25.11
N LEU A 219 1.13 -23.86 23.84
CA LEU A 219 1.69 -22.86 22.90
C LEU A 219 0.64 -21.87 22.39
N ASN A 220 -0.62 -22.08 22.75
CA ASN A 220 -1.71 -21.18 22.39
C ASN A 220 -1.50 -19.78 22.94
N SER A 221 -1.10 -19.67 24.21
CA SER A 221 -0.86 -18.39 24.86
C SER A 221 0.32 -17.63 24.24
N LEU A 222 1.34 -18.33 23.76
CA LEU A 222 2.48 -17.71 23.08
C LEU A 222 2.07 -17.16 21.71
N HIS A 223 1.26 -17.93 20.95
CA HIS A 223 0.69 -17.47 19.68
C HIS A 223 -0.13 -16.18 19.87
N ASP A 224 -1.04 -16.18 20.85
CA ASP A 224 -1.93 -15.04 21.14
C ASP A 224 -1.13 -13.83 21.64
N PHE A 225 -0.06 -14.07 22.42
CA PHE A 225 0.88 -13.03 22.82
C PHE A 225 1.58 -12.39 21.64
N LEU A 226 2.14 -13.17 20.70
CA LEU A 226 2.79 -12.65 19.50
C LEU A 226 1.81 -11.86 18.65
N GLN A 227 0.59 -12.34 18.47
CA GLN A 227 -0.47 -11.61 17.77
C GLN A 227 -0.77 -10.27 18.43
N SER A 228 -0.85 -10.23 19.74
CA SER A 228 -1.08 -9.01 20.53
C SER A 228 0.06 -8.02 20.37
N VAL A 229 1.32 -8.50 20.41
CA VAL A 229 2.52 -7.68 20.24
C VAL A 229 2.53 -7.03 18.86
N VAL A 230 2.33 -7.79 17.79
CA VAL A 230 2.30 -7.22 16.44
C VAL A 230 1.16 -6.23 16.27
N THR A 231 -0.02 -6.58 16.74
CA THR A 231 -1.18 -5.68 16.69
C THR A 231 -0.92 -4.39 17.45
N TRP A 232 -0.26 -4.46 18.59
CA TRP A 232 0.12 -3.28 19.38
C TRP A 232 1.15 -2.42 18.62
N ILE A 233 2.20 -3.04 18.05
CA ILE A 233 3.22 -2.34 17.25
C ILE A 233 2.55 -1.59 16.09
N MET A 234 1.68 -2.27 15.34
CA MET A 234 0.98 -1.68 14.19
C MET A 234 0.08 -0.52 14.60
N LYS A 235 -0.74 -0.70 15.65
CA LYS A 235 -1.62 0.36 16.16
C LYS A 235 -0.84 1.56 16.66
N THR A 236 0.20 1.33 17.45
CA THR A 236 1.04 2.40 18.00
C THR A 236 1.75 3.15 16.87
N GLY A 237 2.33 2.43 15.91
CA GLY A 237 2.96 3.05 14.73
C GLY A 237 1.98 3.92 13.95
N PHE A 238 0.76 3.44 13.73
CA PHE A 238 -0.29 4.21 13.06
C PHE A 238 -0.68 5.48 13.83
N TYR A 239 -0.89 5.37 15.15
CA TYR A 239 -1.24 6.54 15.97
C TYR A 239 -0.13 7.57 16.02
N VAL A 240 1.12 7.14 16.22
CA VAL A 240 2.28 8.05 16.24
C VAL A 240 2.43 8.76 14.90
N PHE A 241 2.32 8.02 13.79
CA PHE A 241 2.39 8.60 12.46
C PHE A 241 1.26 9.61 12.22
N SER A 242 0.01 9.25 12.54
CA SER A 242 -1.15 10.12 12.33
C SER A 242 -1.07 11.39 13.18
N ALA A 243 -0.60 11.27 14.44
CA ALA A 243 -0.39 12.42 15.31
C ALA A 243 0.72 13.34 14.78
N PHE A 244 1.81 12.75 14.28
CA PHE A 244 2.91 13.51 13.70
C PHE A 244 2.48 14.24 12.41
N MET A 245 1.75 13.59 11.52
CA MET A 245 1.17 14.19 10.32
C MET A 245 0.20 15.33 10.66
N GLY A 246 -0.66 15.13 11.65
CA GLY A 246 -1.59 16.18 12.11
C GLY A 246 -0.85 17.42 12.64
N ALA A 247 0.18 17.20 13.44
CA ALA A 247 1.01 18.30 13.96
C ALA A 247 1.74 19.05 12.83
N GLN A 248 2.36 18.34 11.88
CA GLN A 248 3.07 18.95 10.77
C GLN A 248 2.14 19.72 9.83
N GLY A 249 0.94 19.20 9.54
CA GLY A 249 -0.05 19.88 8.70
C GLY A 249 -0.48 21.25 9.28
N ILE A 250 -0.65 21.35 10.59
CA ILE A 250 -1.01 22.62 11.27
C ILE A 250 0.15 23.63 11.15
N PHE A 251 1.39 23.18 11.40
CA PHE A 251 2.55 24.08 11.39
C PHE A 251 2.95 24.56 9.99
N SER A 252 2.79 23.72 8.96
CA SER A 252 3.18 24.05 7.60
C SER A 252 2.31 25.14 6.97
N GLY A 253 0.99 25.03 7.09
CA GLY A 253 0.05 26.00 6.51
C GLY A 253 0.25 27.43 7.01
N ILE A 254 0.67 27.60 8.27
CA ILE A 254 0.95 28.94 8.84
C ILE A 254 2.23 29.52 8.23
N LYS A 255 3.27 28.72 8.03
CA LYS A 255 4.55 29.19 7.48
C LYS A 255 4.46 29.57 6.01
N ASP A 256 3.77 28.77 5.21
CA ASP A 256 3.68 28.97 3.75
C ASP A 256 2.96 30.30 3.42
N GLY A 257 1.84 30.58 4.08
CA GLY A 257 1.08 31.80 3.86
C GLY A 257 1.86 33.09 4.20
N VAL A 258 2.72 33.06 5.23
CA VAL A 258 3.55 34.20 5.62
C VAL A 258 4.72 34.40 4.65
N SER A 259 5.44 33.34 4.28
CA SER A 259 6.59 33.40 3.36
C SER A 259 6.20 33.97 2.00
N LEU A 260 5.09 33.52 1.43
CA LEU A 260 4.62 34.00 0.13
C LEU A 260 4.19 35.46 0.15
N ARG A 261 3.45 35.89 1.19
CA ARG A 261 3.05 37.29 1.32
C ARG A 261 4.26 38.20 1.48
N MET A 262 5.27 37.78 2.24
CA MET A 262 6.51 38.55 2.39
C MET A 262 7.31 38.63 1.07
N GLY A 263 7.40 37.53 0.32
CA GLY A 263 8.07 37.49 -0.98
C GLY A 263 7.39 38.40 -2.00
N LYS A 264 6.08 38.31 -2.16
CA LYS A 264 5.27 39.18 -3.04
C LYS A 264 5.38 40.66 -2.63
N PHE A 265 5.32 40.97 -1.35
CA PHE A 265 5.47 42.34 -0.85
C PHE A 265 6.86 42.89 -1.14
N ALA A 266 7.91 42.12 -0.98
CA ALA A 266 9.26 42.52 -1.28
C ALA A 266 9.45 42.84 -2.79
N LEU A 267 8.97 41.93 -3.66
CA LEU A 267 9.02 42.13 -5.11
C LEU A 267 8.25 43.38 -5.56
N SER A 268 7.04 43.59 -5.08
CA SER A 268 6.18 44.70 -5.48
C SER A 268 6.70 46.04 -4.97
N LYS A 269 7.36 46.09 -3.80
CA LYS A 269 7.78 47.36 -3.15
C LYS A 269 9.21 47.80 -3.49
N TYR A 270 10.11 46.84 -3.73
CA TYR A 270 11.53 47.16 -3.93
C TYR A 270 11.96 47.20 -5.40
N VAL A 271 11.13 46.75 -6.35
CA VAL A 271 11.39 46.78 -7.79
C VAL A 271 10.39 47.71 -8.49
N PRO A 272 10.63 49.04 -8.53
CA PRO A 272 9.66 49.95 -9.17
C PRO A 272 9.60 49.70 -10.68
N ILE A 273 8.38 49.80 -11.26
CA ILE A 273 8.05 49.67 -12.70
C ILE A 273 7.97 48.21 -13.19
N ILE A 274 8.86 47.31 -12.78
CA ILE A 274 8.90 45.93 -13.27
C ILE A 274 8.31 44.96 -12.22
N GLY A 275 8.16 45.37 -10.95
CA GLY A 275 7.73 44.51 -9.84
C GLY A 275 6.33 43.92 -10.02
N GLY A 276 5.43 44.61 -10.72
CA GLY A 276 4.11 44.07 -11.07
C GLY A 276 4.22 42.87 -12.01
N TYR A 277 4.91 43.01 -13.13
CA TYR A 277 5.11 41.93 -14.10
C TYR A 277 5.88 40.75 -13.52
N LEU A 278 6.88 41.00 -12.65
CA LEU A 278 7.59 39.94 -11.95
C LEU A 278 6.70 39.20 -10.95
N SER A 279 5.79 39.92 -10.26
CA SER A 279 4.82 39.34 -9.34
C SER A 279 3.81 38.44 -10.09
N ASP A 280 3.37 38.88 -11.27
CA ASP A 280 2.44 38.09 -12.11
C ASP A 280 3.13 36.86 -12.67
N GLY A 281 4.34 36.96 -13.21
CA GLY A 281 5.15 35.82 -13.64
C GLY A 281 5.39 34.81 -12.52
N PHE A 282 5.63 35.29 -11.30
CA PHE A 282 5.77 34.43 -10.12
C PHE A 282 4.48 33.70 -9.77
N ASN A 283 3.32 34.33 -9.91
CA ASN A 283 2.02 33.68 -9.72
C ASN A 283 1.78 32.57 -10.74
N TYR A 284 2.18 32.75 -12.00
CA TYR A 284 2.07 31.71 -13.02
C TYR A 284 2.91 30.49 -12.71
N VAL A 285 4.17 30.67 -12.27
CA VAL A 285 5.04 29.55 -11.87
C VAL A 285 4.46 28.79 -10.67
N ILE A 286 3.88 29.50 -9.69
CA ILE A 286 3.21 28.89 -8.55
C ILE A 286 2.01 28.07 -9.01
N ALA A 287 1.13 28.63 -9.83
CA ALA A 287 -0.07 27.94 -10.32
C ALA A 287 0.31 26.70 -11.14
N GLY A 288 1.25 26.82 -12.07
CA GLY A 288 1.76 25.69 -12.85
C GLY A 288 2.35 24.58 -11.96
N SER A 289 3.15 24.96 -10.96
CA SER A 289 3.75 24.00 -10.01
C SER A 289 2.69 23.26 -9.19
N VAL A 290 1.59 23.91 -8.81
CA VAL A 290 0.47 23.27 -8.09
C VAL A 290 -0.27 22.28 -8.99
N ILE A 291 -0.51 22.62 -10.25
CA ILE A 291 -1.15 21.73 -11.23
C ILE A 291 -0.30 20.48 -11.44
N ILE A 292 1.00 20.66 -11.73
CA ILE A 292 1.94 19.56 -11.96
C ILE A 292 2.08 18.70 -10.70
N LYS A 293 2.14 19.30 -9.51
CA LYS A 293 2.19 18.57 -8.22
C LYS A 293 0.98 17.67 -8.05
N ASN A 294 -0.21 18.18 -8.35
CA ASN A 294 -1.45 17.40 -8.23
C ASN A 294 -1.50 16.28 -9.28
N ALA A 295 -1.08 16.53 -10.50
CA ALA A 295 -0.96 15.50 -11.55
C ALA A 295 0.06 14.41 -11.18
N ALA A 296 1.24 14.80 -10.68
CA ALA A 296 2.24 13.86 -10.19
C ALA A 296 1.73 13.06 -8.99
N GLY A 297 1.02 13.70 -8.05
CA GLY A 297 0.38 13.04 -6.92
C GLY A 297 -0.64 11.99 -7.38
N LEU A 298 -1.48 12.34 -8.33
CA LEU A 298 -2.47 11.43 -8.90
C LEU A 298 -1.80 10.25 -9.61
N THR A 299 -0.74 10.48 -10.37
CA THR A 299 0.06 9.43 -11.03
C THR A 299 0.58 8.43 -10.00
N VAL A 300 1.20 8.90 -8.92
CA VAL A 300 1.74 8.04 -7.86
C VAL A 300 0.62 7.28 -7.12
N LEU A 301 -0.53 7.90 -6.88
CA LEU A 301 -1.70 7.22 -6.30
C LEU A 301 -2.18 6.07 -7.20
N ILE A 302 -2.27 6.30 -8.51
CA ILE A 302 -2.67 5.27 -9.49
C ILE A 302 -1.68 4.11 -9.45
N LEU A 303 -0.37 4.38 -9.48
CA LEU A 303 0.67 3.36 -9.39
C LEU A 303 0.56 2.52 -8.13
N ILE A 304 0.32 3.16 -6.98
CA ILE A 304 0.10 2.46 -5.71
C ILE A 304 -1.12 1.55 -5.81
N PHE A 305 -2.25 2.03 -6.31
CA PHE A 305 -3.46 1.22 -6.44
C PHE A 305 -3.29 0.04 -7.39
N MET A 306 -2.63 0.24 -8.53
CA MET A 306 -2.35 -0.82 -9.48
C MET A 306 -1.53 -1.96 -8.88
N ARG A 307 -0.57 -1.65 -8.00
CA ARG A 307 0.27 -2.64 -7.33
C ARG A 307 -0.37 -3.22 -6.06
N PHE A 308 -1.16 -2.44 -5.35
CA PHE A 308 -1.80 -2.85 -4.08
C PHE A 308 -2.94 -3.82 -4.29
N ILE A 309 -3.82 -3.58 -5.29
CA ILE A 309 -5.03 -4.38 -5.51
C ILE A 309 -4.72 -5.87 -5.71
N PRO A 310 -3.78 -6.29 -6.58
CA PRO A 310 -3.45 -7.71 -6.76
C PRO A 310 -2.97 -8.38 -5.47
N VAL A 311 -2.12 -7.68 -4.70
CA VAL A 311 -1.58 -8.20 -3.45
C VAL A 311 -2.67 -8.34 -2.39
N LEU A 312 -3.54 -7.34 -2.27
CA LEU A 312 -4.66 -7.35 -1.35
C LEU A 312 -5.64 -8.50 -1.66
N ILE A 313 -5.98 -8.67 -2.94
CA ILE A 313 -6.85 -9.76 -3.40
C ILE A 313 -6.23 -11.12 -3.07
N SER A 314 -4.95 -11.30 -3.33
CA SER A 314 -4.23 -12.55 -3.04
C SER A 314 -4.25 -12.89 -1.55
N LEU A 315 -3.99 -11.91 -0.67
CA LEU A 315 -4.01 -12.09 0.79
C LEU A 315 -5.42 -12.35 1.33
N ILE A 316 -6.44 -11.66 0.79
CA ILE A 316 -7.84 -11.87 1.17
C ILE A 316 -8.28 -13.26 0.72
N ALA A 317 -7.96 -13.64 -0.50
CA ALA A 317 -8.34 -14.92 -1.06
C ALA A 317 -7.70 -16.09 -0.28
N LEU A 318 -6.44 -15.97 0.12
CA LEU A 318 -5.78 -16.96 1.00
C LEU A 318 -6.48 -17.04 2.37
N SER A 319 -6.74 -15.91 3.00
CA SER A 319 -7.44 -15.85 4.29
C SER A 319 -8.82 -16.48 4.22
N LEU A 320 -9.59 -16.17 3.17
CA LEU A 320 -10.92 -16.72 2.94
C LEU A 320 -10.87 -18.24 2.68
N SER A 321 -9.87 -18.70 1.93
CA SER A 321 -9.66 -20.13 1.66
C SER A 321 -9.38 -20.92 2.93
N LEU A 322 -8.52 -20.42 3.81
CA LEU A 322 -8.25 -21.05 5.10
C LEU A 322 -9.50 -21.12 5.98
N LYS A 323 -10.32 -20.08 5.98
CA LYS A 323 -11.61 -20.05 6.69
C LYS A 323 -12.59 -21.05 6.11
N ALA A 324 -12.68 -21.12 4.78
CA ALA A 324 -13.59 -22.06 4.10
C ALA A 324 -13.19 -23.52 4.38
N VAL A 325 -11.91 -23.86 4.27
CA VAL A 325 -11.41 -25.21 4.60
C VAL A 325 -11.65 -25.52 6.08
N SER A 326 -11.41 -24.57 6.98
CA SER A 326 -11.71 -24.74 8.41
C SER A 326 -13.19 -25.05 8.68
N ALA A 327 -14.10 -24.35 7.97
CA ALA A 327 -15.54 -24.56 8.10
C ALA A 327 -15.96 -25.95 7.60
N VAL A 328 -15.32 -26.47 6.53
CA VAL A 328 -15.55 -27.83 6.04
C VAL A 328 -14.96 -28.88 6.96
N ALA A 329 -13.80 -28.62 7.57
CA ALA A 329 -13.13 -29.55 8.48
C ALA A 329 -13.85 -29.71 9.83
N GLU A 330 -14.66 -28.72 10.24
CA GLU A 330 -15.36 -28.73 11.53
C GLU A 330 -16.40 -29.87 11.62
N PRO A 331 -17.34 -30.04 10.66
CA PRO A 331 -18.28 -31.17 10.66
C PRO A 331 -17.61 -32.54 10.47
N LEU A 332 -16.42 -32.58 9.87
CA LEU A 332 -15.62 -33.80 9.72
C LEU A 332 -14.93 -34.22 11.04
N LYS A 333 -15.10 -33.47 12.12
CA LYS A 333 -14.56 -33.73 13.47
C LYS A 333 -13.00 -33.79 13.50
N VAL A 334 -12.33 -33.11 12.58
CA VAL A 334 -10.87 -33.02 12.52
C VAL A 334 -10.40 -31.80 13.29
N SER A 335 -10.53 -31.83 14.62
CA SER A 335 -10.27 -30.68 15.50
C SER A 335 -8.84 -30.10 15.39
N CYS A 336 -7.84 -30.95 15.17
CA CYS A 336 -6.45 -30.52 14.96
C CYS A 336 -6.31 -29.66 13.69
N ALA A 337 -6.89 -30.09 12.57
CA ALA A 337 -6.89 -29.32 11.33
C ALA A 337 -7.55 -27.96 11.50
N VAL A 338 -8.74 -27.93 12.11
CA VAL A 338 -9.47 -26.67 12.38
C VAL A 338 -8.62 -25.70 13.20
N ARG A 339 -7.94 -26.20 14.24
CA ARG A 339 -7.08 -25.38 15.10
C ARG A 339 -5.91 -24.77 14.33
N VAL A 340 -5.21 -25.58 13.52
CA VAL A 340 -4.09 -25.08 12.68
C VAL A 340 -4.57 -24.05 11.69
N LEU A 341 -5.64 -24.34 10.96
CA LEU A 341 -6.16 -23.43 9.92
C LEU A 341 -6.63 -22.09 10.51
N LYS A 342 -7.36 -22.09 11.64
CA LYS A 342 -7.81 -20.85 12.30
C LYS A 342 -6.63 -20.01 12.80
N LYS A 343 -5.62 -20.62 13.39
CA LYS A 343 -4.42 -19.90 13.87
C LYS A 343 -3.53 -19.40 12.73
N THR A 344 -3.43 -20.19 11.70
CA THR A 344 -2.72 -19.79 10.47
C THR A 344 -3.39 -18.57 9.84
N GLU A 345 -4.72 -18.57 9.74
CA GLU A 345 -5.45 -17.41 9.24
C GLU A 345 -5.20 -16.16 10.07
N ALA A 346 -5.08 -16.28 11.40
CA ALA A 346 -4.72 -15.16 12.26
C ALA A 346 -3.34 -14.56 11.90
N GLY A 347 -2.35 -15.40 11.61
CA GLY A 347 -1.03 -14.94 11.12
C GLY A 347 -1.09 -14.22 9.78
N ILE A 348 -1.86 -14.75 8.83
CA ILE A 348 -2.06 -14.09 7.52
C ILE A 348 -2.85 -12.78 7.66
N SER A 349 -3.81 -12.70 8.58
CA SER A 349 -4.54 -11.46 8.83
C SER A 349 -3.62 -10.34 9.35
N VAL A 350 -2.58 -10.69 10.10
CA VAL A 350 -1.53 -9.74 10.54
C VAL A 350 -0.72 -9.23 9.35
N VAL A 351 -0.27 -10.10 8.44
CA VAL A 351 0.44 -9.69 7.22
C VAL A 351 -0.42 -8.77 6.37
N ARG A 352 -1.68 -9.14 6.15
CA ARG A 352 -2.65 -8.32 5.41
C ARG A 352 -2.85 -6.95 6.06
N ALA A 353 -3.03 -6.90 7.38
CA ALA A 353 -3.19 -5.65 8.12
C ALA A 353 -1.94 -4.76 8.00
N ALA A 354 -0.74 -5.35 8.04
CA ALA A 354 0.51 -4.62 7.91
C ALA A 354 0.68 -4.00 6.51
N VAL A 355 0.43 -4.77 5.45
CA VAL A 355 0.48 -4.29 4.07
C VAL A 355 -0.56 -3.19 3.83
N THR A 356 -1.82 -3.42 4.23
CA THR A 356 -2.90 -2.44 4.09
C THR A 356 -2.60 -1.17 4.88
N GLY A 357 -2.09 -1.30 6.11
CA GLY A 357 -1.72 -0.18 6.96
C GLY A 357 -0.59 0.66 6.36
N ALA A 358 0.47 0.03 5.85
CA ALA A 358 1.58 0.72 5.19
C ALA A 358 1.11 1.49 3.96
N THR A 359 0.32 0.85 3.10
CA THR A 359 -0.27 1.49 1.92
C THR A 359 -1.13 2.68 2.30
N PHE A 360 -2.01 2.51 3.30
CA PHE A 360 -2.91 3.57 3.74
C PHE A 360 -2.16 4.79 4.30
N LEU A 361 -1.09 4.56 5.09
CA LEU A 361 -0.24 5.65 5.59
C LEU A 361 0.46 6.39 4.45
N THR A 362 0.93 5.67 3.44
CA THR A 362 1.55 6.27 2.25
C THR A 362 0.52 7.10 1.45
N LEU A 363 -0.70 6.58 1.26
CA LEU A 363 -1.78 7.32 0.59
C LEU A 363 -2.17 8.60 1.34
N ILE A 364 -2.27 8.55 2.68
CA ILE A 364 -2.50 9.75 3.51
C ILE A 364 -1.37 10.77 3.30
N PHE A 365 -0.12 10.30 3.28
CA PHE A 365 1.03 11.19 3.10
C PHE A 365 0.98 11.89 1.74
N ILE A 366 0.76 11.17 0.65
CA ILE A 366 0.66 11.74 -0.70
C ILE A 366 -0.52 12.71 -0.78
N GLY A 367 -1.68 12.35 -0.21
CA GLY A 367 -2.83 13.24 -0.10
C GLY A 367 -2.53 14.54 0.65
N ALA A 368 -1.76 14.46 1.73
CA ALA A 368 -1.30 15.64 2.47
C ALA A 368 -0.37 16.52 1.62
N VAL A 369 0.55 15.92 0.86
CA VAL A 369 1.43 16.64 -0.08
C VAL A 369 0.60 17.36 -1.16
N MET A 370 -0.43 16.72 -1.71
CA MET A 370 -1.31 17.33 -2.72
C MET A 370 -2.08 18.53 -2.17
N ILE A 371 -2.54 18.47 -0.92
CA ILE A 371 -3.29 19.57 -0.27
C ILE A 371 -2.37 20.74 0.08
N CYS A 372 -1.12 20.46 0.50
CA CYS A 372 -0.16 21.50 0.84
C CYS A 372 0.17 22.36 -0.39
N GLY A 373 0.24 23.68 -0.22
CA GLY A 373 0.48 24.65 -1.28
C GLY A 373 -0.74 24.97 -2.15
N SER A 374 -1.79 24.17 -2.17
CA SER A 374 -3.02 24.47 -2.91
C SER A 374 -3.88 25.56 -2.25
N ALA A 375 -3.69 25.80 -0.95
CA ALA A 375 -4.41 26.84 -0.19
C ALA A 375 -3.83 28.26 -0.38
N VAL A 376 -2.83 28.42 -1.26
CA VAL A 376 -2.09 29.67 -1.45
C VAL A 376 -2.57 30.42 -2.70
N ILE A 377 -3.35 29.76 -3.53
CA ILE A 377 -4.04 30.33 -4.69
C ILE A 377 -5.45 30.72 -4.25
#